data_238845ab873879518b83823d07f5208c
#
_entry.id   238845ab873879518b83823d07f5208c
#
_cell.length_a   1.000
_cell.length_b   1.000
_cell.length_c   1.000
_cell.angle_alpha   90.00
_cell.angle_beta   90.00
_cell.angle_gamma   90.00
#
_symmetry.space_group_name_H-M   'P 1'
#
loop_
_entity.id
_entity.type
_entity.pdbx_description
1 polymer ?
#
loop_
_entity_poly.entity_id
_entity_poly.type
_entity_poly.pdbx_seq_one_letter_code
_entity_poly.pdbx_strand_id
1 'polypeptide(L)'
;MDISARLFGVNSWSILVPEALAGVATVGLVFASVRRWFTPAAGLLAGAVVALTPVAALMFRFNNPDALLVLLLTAATYATMRAIEDGRARWLVLAGTLVGTGFLTKMMQAFLVVPALALVFLVAAPTPLRRRLLGLLAGGVALVVSSGWWVAIVQLIPAADRPYIGGSQGNSLINLILGYNGFGRLTGNETGSIGGTGTAGSMWGPTGWDRLFLANFGGQIAWLIPAALILLVAGLWMTRRAPRTDRTRAAFLLWGGVLLVSGAVISLSSGIIHPYYTVALAPPIGAIVGMGVVTLWMRRDRLPWRLVLAAALAVTVVCSYVLLGRSAGWYPWLRTAVVVLGVAAAVGIALASHRRGRVSAGLAVAGLIAGLAGTTAYTVDTVLTPHTGAIVSAGPAVADGGFGGDGGAGGLGRRGGGARAGRFGFGGGPGGFAPPGGAAGGPRGGAGAFAGGPPGGFGGGPGGAGPGSGLLNSSTPGSALVSLLSTDAGRYTWVVATVRANSAAGYQLATSAPVMAIGGFNGTDPTPTLAQFQAAVQQHEIHYFISGGRGGGPGGGSSTSAAITTWVQSTFTATSVDGVTVYDLTAPASS
;
A
#
# COMPACT_ATOMS: atom_id res chain seq x y z
N MET A 1 -12.80 7.09 11.84
CA MET A 1 -12.07 6.44 12.96
C MET A 1 -12.19 7.24 14.26
N ASP A 2 -11.89 8.53 14.28
CA ASP A 2 -11.94 9.34 15.52
C ASP A 2 -13.28 9.29 16.24
N ILE A 3 -14.40 9.36 15.52
CA ILE A 3 -15.75 9.22 16.11
C ILE A 3 -15.89 7.85 16.78
N SER A 4 -15.46 6.79 16.09
CA SER A 4 -15.51 5.43 16.63
C SER A 4 -14.61 5.28 17.87
N ALA A 5 -13.40 5.82 17.82
CA ALA A 5 -12.47 5.82 18.95
C ALA A 5 -12.99 6.64 20.15
N ARG A 6 -13.68 7.75 19.91
CA ARG A 6 -14.32 8.55 20.96
C ARG A 6 -15.50 7.85 21.62
N LEU A 7 -16.26 7.05 20.85
CA LEU A 7 -17.43 6.30 21.37
C LEU A 7 -17.05 5.00 22.07
N PHE A 8 -16.03 4.29 21.57
CA PHE A 8 -15.69 2.93 22.02
C PHE A 8 -14.29 2.82 22.66
N GLY A 9 -13.61 3.97 22.89
CA GLY A 9 -12.23 4.01 23.36
C GLY A 9 -11.21 3.73 22.24
N VAL A 10 -9.94 4.04 22.49
CA VAL A 10 -8.83 3.81 21.54
C VAL A 10 -8.37 2.35 21.64
N ASN A 11 -8.79 1.52 20.71
CA ASN A 11 -8.42 0.12 20.62
C ASN A 11 -8.49 -0.36 19.16
N SER A 12 -7.95 -1.54 18.88
CA SER A 12 -7.91 -2.08 17.50
C SER A 12 -9.29 -2.21 16.86
N TRP A 13 -10.33 -2.55 17.64
CA TRP A 13 -11.69 -2.70 17.11
C TRP A 13 -12.29 -1.36 16.68
N SER A 14 -12.18 -0.34 17.54
CA SER A 14 -12.73 0.99 17.25
C SER A 14 -12.08 1.63 16.02
N ILE A 15 -10.82 1.28 15.71
CA ILE A 15 -10.08 1.80 14.56
C ILE A 15 -10.34 0.95 13.31
N LEU A 16 -10.28 -0.39 13.41
CA LEU A 16 -10.29 -1.26 12.23
C LEU A 16 -11.69 -1.66 11.74
N VAL A 17 -12.72 -1.65 12.59
CA VAL A 17 -14.09 -1.98 12.15
C VAL A 17 -14.61 -0.99 11.09
N PRO A 18 -14.45 0.33 11.20
CA PRO A 18 -14.82 1.26 10.12
C PRO A 18 -14.14 0.95 8.78
N GLU A 19 -12.87 0.54 8.79
CA GLU A 19 -12.13 0.14 7.59
C GLU A 19 -12.70 -1.16 6.98
N ALA A 20 -12.99 -2.15 7.82
CA ALA A 20 -13.59 -3.40 7.38
C ALA A 20 -14.98 -3.18 6.77
N LEU A 21 -15.79 -2.30 7.36
CA LEU A 21 -17.11 -1.92 6.82
C LEU A 21 -16.98 -1.19 5.48
N ALA A 22 -15.96 -0.33 5.30
CA ALA A 22 -15.66 0.28 4.01
C ALA A 22 -15.32 -0.79 2.96
N GLY A 23 -14.61 -1.85 3.34
CA GLY A 23 -14.31 -3.01 2.48
C GLY A 23 -15.58 -3.75 2.06
N VAL A 24 -16.43 -4.10 3.02
CA VAL A 24 -17.72 -4.77 2.75
C VAL A 24 -18.60 -3.92 1.84
N ALA A 25 -18.68 -2.61 2.08
CA ALA A 25 -19.43 -1.68 1.25
C ALA A 25 -18.84 -1.59 -0.18
N THR A 26 -17.51 -1.60 -0.32
CA THR A 26 -16.84 -1.61 -1.63
C THR A 26 -17.19 -2.87 -2.42
N VAL A 27 -17.11 -4.05 -1.81
CA VAL A 27 -17.52 -5.32 -2.44
C VAL A 27 -19.00 -5.27 -2.85
N GLY A 28 -19.87 -4.77 -1.97
CA GLY A 28 -21.31 -4.58 -2.24
C GLY A 28 -21.57 -3.63 -3.40
N LEU A 29 -20.83 -2.52 -3.49
CA LEU A 29 -20.95 -1.56 -4.59
C LEU A 29 -20.48 -2.12 -5.93
N VAL A 30 -19.37 -2.88 -5.95
CA VAL A 30 -18.89 -3.55 -7.16
C VAL A 30 -19.92 -4.60 -7.63
N PHE A 31 -20.44 -5.41 -6.71
CA PHE A 31 -21.53 -6.34 -6.99
C PHE A 31 -22.73 -5.62 -7.60
N ALA A 32 -23.21 -4.56 -6.95
CA ALA A 32 -24.37 -3.78 -7.38
C ALA A 32 -24.16 -3.11 -8.75
N SER A 33 -22.95 -2.58 -8.98
CA SER A 33 -22.54 -1.95 -10.24
C SER A 33 -22.62 -2.94 -11.41
N VAL A 34 -21.98 -4.09 -11.24
CA VAL A 34 -21.91 -5.11 -12.29
C VAL A 34 -23.28 -5.76 -12.49
N ARG A 35 -23.96 -6.19 -11.42
CA ARG A 35 -25.30 -6.77 -11.49
C ARG A 35 -26.31 -5.89 -12.25
N ARG A 36 -26.15 -4.56 -12.14
CA ARG A 36 -27.11 -3.61 -12.72
C ARG A 36 -27.21 -3.67 -14.24
N TRP A 37 -26.10 -3.87 -14.94
CA TRP A 37 -26.06 -3.92 -16.41
C TRP A 37 -25.74 -5.33 -16.95
N PHE A 38 -25.43 -6.24 -16.07
CA PHE A 38 -25.12 -7.65 -16.39
C PHE A 38 -25.99 -8.58 -15.53
N THR A 39 -25.49 -9.78 -15.23
CA THR A 39 -26.23 -10.76 -14.45
C THR A 39 -25.83 -10.76 -12.97
N PRO A 40 -26.68 -11.29 -12.07
CA PRO A 40 -26.27 -11.49 -10.67
C PRO A 40 -24.99 -12.32 -10.52
N ALA A 41 -24.79 -13.34 -11.38
CA ALA A 41 -23.57 -14.15 -11.36
C ALA A 41 -22.32 -13.32 -11.72
N ALA A 42 -22.41 -12.39 -12.67
CA ALA A 42 -21.33 -11.48 -13.00
C ALA A 42 -21.00 -10.55 -11.79
N GLY A 43 -22.03 -10.03 -11.12
CA GLY A 43 -21.87 -9.23 -9.92
C GLY A 43 -21.22 -10.01 -8.78
N LEU A 44 -21.67 -11.24 -8.51
CA LEU A 44 -21.09 -12.11 -7.48
C LEU A 44 -19.62 -12.42 -7.75
N LEU A 45 -19.27 -12.76 -8.99
CA LEU A 45 -17.89 -13.00 -9.36
C LEU A 45 -17.04 -11.73 -9.20
N ALA A 46 -17.56 -10.57 -9.62
CA ALA A 46 -16.88 -9.28 -9.46
C ALA A 46 -16.60 -8.96 -7.98
N GLY A 47 -17.60 -9.12 -7.12
CA GLY A 47 -17.46 -8.92 -5.67
C GLY A 47 -16.49 -9.93 -5.04
N ALA A 48 -16.57 -11.21 -5.44
CA ALA A 48 -15.66 -12.25 -4.97
C ALA A 48 -14.20 -11.96 -5.33
N VAL A 49 -13.93 -11.51 -6.56
CA VAL A 49 -12.57 -11.09 -6.97
C VAL A 49 -12.04 -9.98 -6.10
N VAL A 50 -12.83 -8.95 -5.80
CA VAL A 50 -12.40 -7.86 -4.90
C VAL A 50 -12.12 -8.39 -3.49
N ALA A 51 -13.02 -9.19 -2.94
CA ALA A 51 -12.88 -9.75 -1.59
C ALA A 51 -11.67 -10.69 -1.45
N LEU A 52 -11.32 -11.40 -2.54
CA LEU A 52 -10.21 -12.35 -2.59
C LEU A 52 -8.93 -11.73 -3.17
N THR A 53 -8.86 -10.41 -3.35
CA THR A 53 -7.63 -9.71 -3.75
C THR A 53 -6.79 -9.43 -2.50
N PRO A 54 -5.53 -9.94 -2.44
CA PRO A 54 -4.72 -9.88 -1.22
C PRO A 54 -4.55 -8.47 -0.65
N VAL A 55 -4.20 -7.49 -1.49
CA VAL A 55 -4.05 -6.10 -1.05
C VAL A 55 -5.37 -5.47 -0.58
N ALA A 56 -6.52 -5.91 -1.09
CA ALA A 56 -7.80 -5.43 -0.62
C ALA A 56 -8.10 -5.98 0.80
N ALA A 57 -7.88 -7.27 1.03
CA ALA A 57 -8.01 -7.86 2.35
C ALA A 57 -7.07 -7.21 3.37
N LEU A 58 -5.84 -6.84 2.97
CA LEU A 58 -4.89 -6.13 3.80
C LEU A 58 -5.40 -4.73 4.16
N MET A 59 -5.71 -3.89 3.16
CA MET A 59 -6.02 -2.48 3.35
C MET A 59 -7.37 -2.23 4.04
N PHE A 60 -8.33 -3.12 3.88
CA PHE A 60 -9.59 -3.05 4.62
C PHE A 60 -9.51 -3.57 6.06
N ARG A 61 -8.34 -3.93 6.54
CA ARG A 61 -8.04 -4.39 7.90
C ARG A 61 -6.80 -3.70 8.49
N PHE A 62 -6.40 -2.60 7.91
CA PHE A 62 -5.23 -1.84 8.32
C PHE A 62 -5.61 -0.35 8.47
N ASN A 63 -5.09 0.31 9.51
CA ASN A 63 -5.33 1.73 9.75
C ASN A 63 -4.68 2.59 8.64
N ASN A 64 -5.41 2.81 7.56
CA ASN A 64 -4.91 3.52 6.38
C ASN A 64 -6.07 4.18 5.62
N PRO A 65 -5.92 5.42 5.12
CA PRO A 65 -6.98 6.14 4.42
C PRO A 65 -7.43 5.48 3.10
N ASP A 66 -6.69 4.52 2.57
CA ASP A 66 -7.02 3.86 1.29
C ASP A 66 -8.36 3.12 1.31
N ALA A 67 -8.79 2.56 2.44
CA ALA A 67 -10.07 1.88 2.53
C ALA A 67 -11.24 2.82 2.23
N LEU A 68 -11.28 3.98 2.86
CA LEU A 68 -12.31 5.00 2.61
C LEU A 68 -12.18 5.58 1.19
N LEU A 69 -10.95 5.85 0.74
CA LEU A 69 -10.70 6.34 -0.63
C LEU A 69 -11.30 5.38 -1.67
N VAL A 70 -10.99 4.08 -1.59
CA VAL A 70 -11.45 3.07 -2.56
C VAL A 70 -12.98 2.94 -2.54
N LEU A 71 -13.60 3.01 -1.37
CA LEU A 71 -15.05 3.04 -1.23
C LEU A 71 -15.65 4.24 -1.97
N LEU A 72 -15.12 5.45 -1.72
CA LEU A 72 -15.63 6.69 -2.32
C LEU A 72 -15.46 6.69 -3.84
N LEU A 73 -14.31 6.24 -4.36
CA LEU A 73 -14.05 6.17 -5.81
C LEU A 73 -14.92 5.09 -6.50
N THR A 74 -15.16 3.97 -5.83
CA THR A 74 -16.09 2.93 -6.30
C THR A 74 -17.52 3.46 -6.34
N ALA A 75 -17.95 4.21 -5.32
CA ALA A 75 -19.26 4.86 -5.27
C ALA A 75 -19.40 5.95 -6.35
N ALA A 76 -18.33 6.73 -6.61
CA ALA A 76 -18.31 7.72 -7.69
C ALA A 76 -18.43 7.05 -9.07
N THR A 77 -17.76 5.91 -9.26
CA THR A 77 -17.88 5.10 -10.49
C THR A 77 -19.31 4.59 -10.65
N TYR A 78 -19.94 4.07 -9.60
CA TYR A 78 -21.34 3.66 -9.61
C TYR A 78 -22.28 4.84 -9.90
N ALA A 79 -22.07 5.99 -9.27
CA ALA A 79 -22.87 7.19 -9.55
C ALA A 79 -22.73 7.63 -11.01
N THR A 80 -21.55 7.55 -11.59
CA THR A 80 -21.31 7.82 -13.02
C THR A 80 -22.04 6.81 -13.92
N MET A 81 -22.08 5.53 -13.58
CA MET A 81 -22.92 4.55 -14.28
C MET A 81 -24.41 4.95 -14.27
N ARG A 82 -24.91 5.43 -13.12
CA ARG A 82 -26.28 5.93 -13.01
C ARG A 82 -26.52 7.16 -13.88
N ALA A 83 -25.53 8.08 -13.94
CA ALA A 83 -25.58 9.24 -14.83
C ALA A 83 -25.63 8.84 -16.32
N ILE A 84 -24.84 7.83 -16.72
CA ILE A 84 -24.85 7.29 -18.09
C ILE A 84 -26.21 6.65 -18.43
N GLU A 85 -26.89 6.08 -17.45
CA GLU A 85 -28.15 5.37 -17.62
C GLU A 85 -29.32 6.30 -17.93
N ASP A 86 -29.46 7.40 -17.17
CA ASP A 86 -30.60 8.30 -17.22
C ASP A 86 -30.26 9.74 -17.64
N GLY A 87 -28.99 10.07 -17.80
CA GLY A 87 -28.50 11.40 -18.19
C GLY A 87 -28.72 12.50 -17.16
N ARG A 88 -29.04 12.16 -15.90
CA ARG A 88 -29.37 13.15 -14.85
C ARG A 88 -28.12 13.70 -14.17
N ALA A 89 -27.96 15.02 -14.17
CA ALA A 89 -26.82 15.72 -13.59
C ALA A 89 -26.61 15.45 -12.09
N ARG A 90 -27.67 15.13 -11.32
CA ARG A 90 -27.58 14.82 -9.88
C ARG A 90 -26.58 13.69 -9.58
N TRP A 91 -26.47 12.73 -10.48
CA TRP A 91 -25.53 11.63 -10.29
C TRP A 91 -24.08 12.05 -10.52
N LEU A 92 -23.85 13.03 -11.42
CA LEU A 92 -22.52 13.62 -11.61
C LEU A 92 -22.14 14.53 -10.44
N VAL A 93 -23.11 15.29 -9.90
CA VAL A 93 -22.92 16.05 -8.66
C VAL A 93 -22.51 15.10 -7.53
N LEU A 94 -23.23 13.98 -7.35
CA LEU A 94 -22.86 12.97 -6.37
C LEU A 94 -21.46 12.38 -6.64
N ALA A 95 -21.15 12.04 -7.90
CA ALA A 95 -19.83 11.52 -8.26
C ALA A 95 -18.71 12.53 -7.96
N GLY A 96 -18.93 13.82 -8.31
CA GLY A 96 -17.99 14.90 -8.01
C GLY A 96 -17.79 15.08 -6.50
N THR A 97 -18.87 15.10 -5.73
CA THR A 97 -18.82 15.18 -4.26
C THR A 97 -18.03 14.01 -3.66
N LEU A 98 -18.27 12.78 -4.13
CA LEU A 98 -17.56 11.58 -3.64
C LEU A 98 -16.06 11.63 -3.97
N VAL A 99 -15.70 12.07 -5.18
CA VAL A 99 -14.29 12.25 -5.56
C VAL A 99 -13.63 13.37 -4.73
N GLY A 100 -14.34 14.51 -4.55
CA GLY A 100 -13.83 15.61 -3.72
C GLY A 100 -13.66 15.22 -2.24
N THR A 101 -14.57 14.43 -1.68
CA THR A 101 -14.40 13.83 -0.36
C THR A 101 -13.21 12.85 -0.35
N GLY A 102 -13.03 12.07 -1.42
CA GLY A 102 -11.84 11.22 -1.61
C GLY A 102 -10.55 12.02 -1.63
N PHE A 103 -10.56 13.23 -2.21
CA PHE A 103 -9.42 14.13 -2.14
C PHE A 103 -9.08 14.52 -0.69
N LEU A 104 -10.07 14.83 0.14
CA LEU A 104 -9.84 15.09 1.57
C LEU A 104 -9.29 13.85 2.31
N THR A 105 -9.51 12.66 1.77
CA THR A 105 -9.00 11.41 2.32
C THR A 105 -7.54 11.18 1.93
N LYS A 106 -7.17 11.37 0.65
CA LYS A 106 -5.82 11.07 0.12
C LYS A 106 -5.39 11.97 -1.06
N MET A 107 -5.76 13.23 -1.03
CA MET A 107 -5.35 14.28 -1.97
C MET A 107 -5.44 13.87 -3.46
N MET A 108 -4.42 14.15 -4.26
CA MET A 108 -4.42 14.02 -5.71
C MET A 108 -4.69 12.60 -6.23
N GLN A 109 -4.46 11.56 -5.42
CA GLN A 109 -4.76 10.17 -5.80
C GLN A 109 -6.25 9.96 -6.12
N ALA A 110 -7.15 10.72 -5.48
CA ALA A 110 -8.58 10.66 -5.76
C ALA A 110 -8.94 11.07 -7.19
N PHE A 111 -8.12 11.87 -7.85
CA PHE A 111 -8.42 12.39 -9.18
C PHE A 111 -8.07 11.42 -10.31
N LEU A 112 -7.41 10.29 -10.02
CA LEU A 112 -7.04 9.29 -11.02
C LEU A 112 -8.25 8.69 -11.78
N VAL A 113 -9.42 8.66 -11.16
CA VAL A 113 -10.65 8.15 -11.79
C VAL A 113 -11.33 9.18 -12.67
N VAL A 114 -11.12 10.49 -12.44
CA VAL A 114 -11.84 11.58 -13.09
C VAL A 114 -11.79 11.53 -14.62
N PRO A 115 -10.62 11.29 -15.28
CA PRO A 115 -10.57 11.22 -16.74
C PRO A 115 -11.49 10.13 -17.30
N ALA A 116 -11.49 8.94 -16.69
CA ALA A 116 -12.35 7.83 -17.12
C ALA A 116 -13.83 8.15 -16.89
N LEU A 117 -14.20 8.67 -15.71
CA LEU A 117 -15.58 9.02 -15.38
C LEU A 117 -16.13 10.08 -16.34
N ALA A 118 -15.40 11.16 -16.54
CA ALA A 118 -15.83 12.28 -17.38
C ALA A 118 -15.92 11.89 -18.86
N LEU A 119 -14.90 11.22 -19.39
CA LEU A 119 -14.81 10.87 -20.80
C LEU A 119 -15.90 9.85 -21.19
N VAL A 120 -16.09 8.80 -20.36
CA VAL A 120 -17.09 7.77 -20.67
C VAL A 120 -18.51 8.33 -20.55
N PHE A 121 -18.78 9.18 -19.56
CA PHE A 121 -20.06 9.89 -19.51
C PHE A 121 -20.26 10.79 -20.74
N LEU A 122 -19.25 11.57 -21.12
CA LEU A 122 -19.33 12.46 -22.29
C LEU A 122 -19.65 11.69 -23.57
N VAL A 123 -19.11 10.49 -23.75
CA VAL A 123 -19.35 9.65 -24.93
C VAL A 123 -20.66 8.89 -24.83
N ALA A 124 -20.93 8.20 -23.72
CA ALA A 124 -21.96 7.18 -23.64
C ALA A 124 -23.34 7.69 -23.18
N ALA A 125 -23.44 8.85 -22.53
CA ALA A 125 -24.72 9.32 -22.01
C ALA A 125 -25.77 9.61 -23.11
N PRO A 126 -27.07 9.23 -22.89
CA PRO A 126 -28.14 9.30 -23.90
C PRO A 126 -28.75 10.69 -24.02
N THR A 127 -27.99 11.75 -23.77
CA THR A 127 -28.46 13.14 -23.79
C THR A 127 -27.70 13.98 -24.81
N PRO A 128 -28.25 15.15 -25.24
CA PRO A 128 -27.53 16.08 -26.11
C PRO A 128 -26.22 16.57 -25.50
N LEU A 129 -25.24 16.91 -26.35
CA LEU A 129 -23.89 17.32 -25.92
C LEU A 129 -23.93 18.46 -24.90
N ARG A 130 -24.76 19.50 -25.13
CA ARG A 130 -24.91 20.62 -24.19
C ARG A 130 -25.28 20.15 -22.77
N ARG A 131 -26.25 19.23 -22.64
CA ARG A 131 -26.64 18.68 -21.32
C ARG A 131 -25.52 17.84 -20.70
N ARG A 132 -24.74 17.11 -21.50
CA ARG A 132 -23.58 16.35 -21.02
C ARG A 132 -22.52 17.28 -20.46
N LEU A 133 -22.18 18.36 -21.20
CA LEU A 133 -21.21 19.36 -20.76
C LEU A 133 -21.68 20.09 -19.48
N LEU A 134 -22.94 20.51 -19.41
CA LEU A 134 -23.50 21.14 -18.21
C LEU A 134 -23.50 20.17 -17.01
N GLY A 135 -23.77 18.89 -17.25
CA GLY A 135 -23.70 17.86 -16.22
C GLY A 135 -22.26 17.66 -15.70
N LEU A 136 -21.27 17.61 -16.59
CA LEU A 136 -19.86 17.54 -16.22
C LEU A 136 -19.41 18.79 -15.46
N LEU A 137 -19.86 19.98 -15.89
CA LEU A 137 -19.58 21.23 -15.17
C LEU A 137 -20.15 21.18 -13.75
N ALA A 138 -21.41 20.75 -13.58
CA ALA A 138 -22.03 20.61 -12.27
C ALA A 138 -21.28 19.60 -11.37
N GLY A 139 -20.85 18.46 -11.94
CA GLY A 139 -20.01 17.49 -11.24
C GLY A 139 -18.65 18.05 -10.87
N GLY A 140 -18.02 18.82 -11.78
CA GLY A 140 -16.76 19.51 -11.52
C GLY A 140 -16.85 20.56 -10.42
N VAL A 141 -17.92 21.36 -10.42
CA VAL A 141 -18.19 22.32 -9.33
C VAL A 141 -18.38 21.60 -8.01
N ALA A 142 -19.16 20.52 -7.98
CA ALA A 142 -19.35 19.72 -6.77
C ALA A 142 -18.04 19.13 -6.26
N LEU A 143 -17.17 18.66 -7.16
CA LEU A 143 -15.82 18.18 -6.82
C LEU A 143 -14.99 19.31 -6.18
N VAL A 144 -14.92 20.47 -6.82
CA VAL A 144 -14.13 21.62 -6.33
C VAL A 144 -14.66 22.10 -4.97
N VAL A 145 -15.98 22.20 -4.79
CA VAL A 145 -16.57 22.62 -3.52
C VAL A 145 -16.29 21.61 -2.42
N SER A 146 -16.48 20.30 -2.69
CA SER A 146 -16.30 19.26 -1.68
C SER A 146 -14.82 18.99 -1.32
N SER A 147 -13.88 19.29 -2.21
CA SER A 147 -12.43 19.19 -1.93
C SER A 147 -11.83 20.49 -1.43
N GLY A 148 -12.30 21.63 -1.93
CA GLY A 148 -11.66 22.94 -1.77
C GLY A 148 -11.99 23.67 -0.47
N TRP A 149 -13.11 23.39 0.17
CA TRP A 149 -13.53 24.11 1.38
C TRP A 149 -12.49 24.04 2.52
N TRP A 150 -11.94 22.85 2.75
CA TRP A 150 -10.90 22.66 3.77
C TRP A 150 -9.58 23.35 3.38
N VAL A 151 -9.19 23.22 2.11
CA VAL A 151 -8.01 23.90 1.57
C VAL A 151 -8.15 25.41 1.74
N ALA A 152 -9.34 25.96 1.45
CA ALA A 152 -9.62 27.40 1.63
C ALA A 152 -9.50 27.83 3.10
N ILE A 153 -10.11 27.09 4.03
CA ILE A 153 -10.00 27.40 5.47
C ILE A 153 -8.54 27.45 5.90
N VAL A 154 -7.76 26.40 5.57
CA VAL A 154 -6.35 26.35 5.99
C VAL A 154 -5.52 27.47 5.36
N GLN A 155 -5.77 27.83 4.10
CA GLN A 155 -5.02 28.90 3.43
C GLN A 155 -5.40 30.31 3.92
N LEU A 156 -6.62 30.51 4.41
CA LEU A 156 -7.05 31.79 4.99
C LEU A 156 -6.41 32.06 6.37
N ILE A 157 -5.94 31.02 7.07
CA ILE A 157 -5.20 31.19 8.34
C ILE A 157 -3.75 31.56 8.00
N PRO A 158 -3.19 32.67 8.53
CA PRO A 158 -1.80 33.02 8.32
C PRO A 158 -0.84 31.89 8.73
N ALA A 159 0.28 31.74 8.03
CA ALA A 159 1.23 30.67 8.31
C ALA A 159 1.82 30.71 9.74
N ALA A 160 1.87 31.89 10.35
CA ALA A 160 2.33 32.08 11.71
C ALA A 160 1.34 31.59 12.78
N ASP A 161 0.03 31.60 12.45
CA ASP A 161 -1.05 31.32 13.41
C ASP A 161 -1.62 29.91 13.28
N ARG A 162 -1.16 29.12 12.30
CA ARG A 162 -1.62 27.75 12.07
C ARG A 162 -0.60 26.70 12.50
N PRO A 163 -1.04 25.51 12.95
CA PRO A 163 -0.13 24.40 13.19
C PRO A 163 0.69 24.09 11.93
N TYR A 164 1.92 23.62 12.11
CA TYR A 164 2.78 23.26 10.99
C TYR A 164 2.17 22.11 10.18
N ILE A 165 2.13 22.29 8.85
CA ILE A 165 1.61 21.28 7.91
C ILE A 165 2.74 20.30 7.59
N GLY A 166 2.70 19.13 8.21
CA GLY A 166 3.70 18.08 8.04
C GLY A 166 3.85 17.63 6.58
N GLY A 167 5.10 17.39 6.18
CA GLY A 167 5.47 17.06 4.80
C GLY A 167 5.58 18.26 3.86
N SER A 168 5.25 19.48 4.31
CA SER A 168 5.55 20.72 3.59
C SER A 168 6.89 21.30 4.04
N GLN A 169 7.57 22.05 3.19
CA GLN A 169 8.82 22.74 3.55
C GLN A 169 8.60 24.20 3.94
N GLY A 170 7.44 24.76 3.68
CA GLY A 170 7.11 26.16 3.94
C GLY A 170 5.78 26.36 4.64
N ASN A 171 5.32 25.41 5.46
CA ASN A 171 4.02 25.45 6.13
C ASN A 171 2.85 25.75 5.17
N SER A 172 2.87 25.14 3.97
CA SER A 172 1.90 25.37 2.89
C SER A 172 1.17 24.10 2.50
N LEU A 173 -0.17 24.10 2.66
CA LEU A 173 -1.02 23.01 2.22
C LEU A 173 -0.99 22.83 0.68
N ILE A 174 -0.90 23.93 -0.08
CA ILE A 174 -0.80 23.88 -1.54
C ILE A 174 0.51 23.19 -1.96
N ASN A 175 1.63 23.49 -1.32
CA ASN A 175 2.90 22.82 -1.59
C ASN A 175 2.83 21.32 -1.27
N LEU A 176 2.14 20.94 -0.18
CA LEU A 176 1.93 19.53 0.15
C LEU A 176 1.07 18.82 -0.91
N ILE A 177 -0.04 19.44 -1.34
CA ILE A 177 -0.98 18.86 -2.31
C ILE A 177 -0.33 18.70 -3.69
N LEU A 178 0.29 19.76 -4.22
CA LEU A 178 0.83 19.77 -5.59
C LEU A 178 2.25 19.20 -5.64
N GLY A 179 3.07 19.44 -4.60
CA GLY A 179 4.44 18.93 -4.51
C GLY A 179 4.49 17.50 -4.01
N TYR A 180 4.67 17.32 -2.70
CA TYR A 180 4.96 16.03 -2.05
C TYR A 180 3.90 14.94 -2.35
N ASN A 181 2.60 15.25 -2.27
CA ASN A 181 1.51 14.30 -2.50
C ASN A 181 0.88 14.39 -3.90
N GLY A 182 1.45 15.19 -4.80
CA GLY A 182 0.93 15.42 -6.14
C GLY A 182 1.95 15.10 -7.24
N PHE A 183 2.38 16.14 -7.94
CA PHE A 183 3.32 16.00 -9.05
C PHE A 183 4.67 15.42 -8.62
N GLY A 184 5.09 15.64 -7.39
CA GLY A 184 6.29 15.01 -6.83
C GLY A 184 6.24 13.49 -6.93
N ARG A 185 5.07 12.86 -6.63
CA ARG A 185 4.88 11.41 -6.79
C ARG A 185 5.08 10.94 -8.23
N LEU A 186 4.68 11.75 -9.20
CA LEU A 186 4.82 11.42 -10.62
C LEU A 186 6.26 11.56 -11.11
N THR A 187 6.92 12.66 -10.73
CA THR A 187 8.23 13.04 -11.26
C THR A 187 9.41 12.55 -10.43
N GLY A 188 9.17 12.14 -9.17
CA GLY A 188 10.23 11.82 -8.21
C GLY A 188 10.86 13.03 -7.53
N ASN A 189 10.43 14.24 -7.86
CA ASN A 189 10.91 15.47 -7.23
C ASN A 189 10.06 15.80 -5.99
N GLU A 190 10.26 15.05 -4.94
CA GLU A 190 9.55 15.17 -3.66
C GLU A 190 10.47 15.81 -2.65
N THR A 191 10.42 17.13 -2.49
CA THR A 191 11.21 17.85 -1.48
C THR A 191 10.83 17.35 -0.08
N GLY A 192 11.82 17.01 0.74
CA GLY A 192 11.62 16.40 2.06
C GLY A 192 11.41 14.88 2.06
N SER A 193 11.41 14.23 0.89
CA SER A 193 11.37 12.78 0.79
C SER A 193 12.73 12.15 1.14
N ILE A 194 12.66 10.97 1.75
CA ILE A 194 13.81 10.08 1.93
C ILE A 194 13.56 8.80 1.15
N GLY A 195 14.56 8.31 0.43
CA GLY A 195 14.44 7.06 -0.34
C GLY A 195 14.82 7.13 -1.81
N GLY A 196 15.33 8.27 -2.27
CA GLY A 196 15.85 8.46 -3.63
C GLY A 196 14.79 8.56 -4.71
N THR A 197 15.15 9.16 -5.82
CA THR A 197 14.32 9.28 -7.02
C THR A 197 14.43 8.03 -7.90
N GLY A 198 13.39 7.67 -8.60
CA GLY A 198 13.07 6.50 -9.42
C GLY A 198 14.10 5.84 -10.35
N THR A 199 15.38 5.94 -10.06
CA THR A 199 16.46 5.20 -10.70
C THR A 199 16.63 3.81 -10.06
N ALA A 200 17.42 2.92 -10.66
CA ALA A 200 17.63 1.53 -10.26
C ALA A 200 18.05 1.30 -8.78
N GLY A 201 18.32 2.36 -8.02
CA GLY A 201 18.62 2.33 -6.58
C GLY A 201 17.54 2.95 -5.69
N SER A 202 16.37 3.32 -6.23
CA SER A 202 15.26 3.84 -5.44
C SER A 202 14.69 2.77 -4.51
N MET A 203 14.45 3.14 -3.26
CA MET A 203 13.72 2.32 -2.28
C MET A 203 12.34 1.85 -2.81
N TRP A 204 11.73 2.56 -3.75
CA TRP A 204 10.40 2.30 -4.31
C TRP A 204 10.42 1.37 -5.52
N GLY A 205 11.58 0.83 -5.88
CA GLY A 205 11.79 -0.03 -7.03
C GLY A 205 11.74 0.71 -8.37
N PRO A 206 12.11 0.04 -9.47
CA PRO A 206 12.14 0.64 -10.81
C PRO A 206 10.74 1.03 -11.28
N THR A 207 10.68 2.10 -12.09
CA THR A 207 9.48 2.48 -12.85
C THR A 207 9.41 1.68 -14.14
N GLY A 208 8.20 1.31 -14.56
CA GLY A 208 8.02 0.57 -15.80
C GLY A 208 6.63 -0.07 -15.89
N TRP A 209 6.27 -0.52 -17.07
CA TRP A 209 5.00 -1.23 -17.32
C TRP A 209 4.89 -2.54 -16.55
N ASP A 210 6.02 -3.13 -16.18
CA ASP A 210 6.16 -4.36 -15.44
C ASP A 210 6.14 -4.18 -13.93
N ARG A 211 6.18 -2.94 -13.40
CA ARG A 211 6.22 -2.66 -11.95
C ARG A 211 5.15 -3.46 -11.18
N LEU A 212 3.92 -3.51 -11.68
CA LEU A 212 2.83 -4.23 -11.03
C LEU A 212 3.08 -5.74 -10.92
N PHE A 213 4.05 -6.28 -11.65
CA PHE A 213 4.44 -7.68 -11.64
C PHE A 213 5.76 -7.95 -10.89
N LEU A 214 6.45 -6.92 -10.41
CA LEU A 214 7.68 -7.07 -9.64
C LEU A 214 7.44 -7.71 -8.27
N ALA A 215 8.51 -8.11 -7.57
CA ALA A 215 8.44 -8.86 -6.32
C ALA A 215 7.54 -8.19 -5.27
N ASN A 216 7.70 -6.87 -5.07
CA ASN A 216 6.96 -6.11 -4.05
C ASN A 216 5.47 -5.88 -4.41
N PHE A 217 5.11 -5.87 -5.68
CA PHE A 217 3.77 -5.52 -6.16
C PHE A 217 2.96 -6.75 -6.60
N GLY A 218 3.61 -7.73 -7.21
CA GLY A 218 2.93 -8.82 -7.89
C GLY A 218 2.00 -9.62 -7.00
N GLY A 219 2.47 -10.02 -5.82
CA GLY A 219 1.67 -10.74 -4.83
C GLY A 219 0.47 -9.94 -4.31
N GLN A 220 0.53 -8.60 -4.38
CA GLN A 220 -0.53 -7.71 -3.92
C GLN A 220 -1.75 -7.73 -4.85
N ILE A 221 -1.53 -7.69 -6.20
CA ILE A 221 -2.57 -7.32 -7.17
C ILE A 221 -2.49 -8.02 -8.53
N ALA A 222 -1.33 -8.53 -8.95
CA ALA A 222 -1.11 -8.91 -10.36
C ALA A 222 -1.88 -10.13 -10.84
N TRP A 223 -2.39 -10.97 -9.95
CA TRP A 223 -3.00 -12.28 -10.20
C TRP A 223 -3.95 -12.34 -11.40
N LEU A 224 -4.81 -11.34 -11.52
CA LEU A 224 -5.89 -11.29 -12.52
C LEU A 224 -5.75 -10.09 -13.48
N ILE A 225 -4.70 -9.27 -13.38
CA ILE A 225 -4.49 -8.14 -14.31
C ILE A 225 -4.41 -8.62 -15.76
N PRO A 226 -3.61 -9.65 -16.13
CA PRO A 226 -3.54 -10.09 -17.52
C PRO A 226 -4.88 -10.61 -18.06
N ALA A 227 -5.61 -11.37 -17.25
CA ALA A 227 -6.94 -11.83 -17.61
C ALA A 227 -7.94 -10.67 -17.77
N ALA A 228 -7.91 -9.69 -16.86
CA ALA A 228 -8.76 -8.51 -16.95
C ALA A 228 -8.50 -7.71 -18.24
N LEU A 229 -7.24 -7.56 -18.66
CA LEU A 229 -6.88 -6.90 -19.92
C LEU A 229 -7.38 -7.67 -21.15
N ILE A 230 -7.24 -9.01 -21.18
CA ILE A 230 -7.78 -9.85 -22.24
C ILE A 230 -9.30 -9.72 -22.32
N LEU A 231 -9.99 -9.77 -21.17
CA LEU A 231 -11.44 -9.66 -21.09
C LEU A 231 -11.94 -8.24 -21.43
N LEU A 232 -11.19 -7.21 -21.10
CA LEU A 232 -11.45 -5.83 -21.49
C LEU A 232 -11.42 -5.69 -23.02
N VAL A 233 -10.34 -6.15 -23.65
CA VAL A 233 -10.21 -6.10 -25.12
C VAL A 233 -11.31 -6.91 -25.78
N ALA A 234 -11.62 -8.11 -25.29
CA ALA A 234 -12.69 -8.94 -25.82
C ALA A 234 -14.08 -8.29 -25.68
N GLY A 235 -14.36 -7.67 -24.52
CA GLY A 235 -15.61 -6.96 -24.27
C GLY A 235 -15.80 -5.75 -25.19
N LEU A 236 -14.74 -4.98 -25.39
CA LEU A 236 -14.75 -3.83 -26.31
C LEU A 236 -14.85 -4.28 -27.77
N TRP A 237 -14.14 -5.35 -28.16
CA TRP A 237 -14.25 -5.91 -29.50
C TRP A 237 -15.65 -6.44 -29.78
N MET A 238 -16.26 -7.13 -28.84
CA MET A 238 -17.62 -7.65 -28.95
C MET A 238 -18.64 -6.55 -29.19
N THR A 239 -18.43 -5.37 -28.58
CA THR A 239 -19.33 -4.22 -28.64
C THR A 239 -18.91 -3.15 -29.64
N ARG A 240 -17.86 -3.38 -30.47
CA ARG A 240 -17.29 -2.36 -31.37
C ARG A 240 -18.27 -1.74 -32.35
N ARG A 241 -19.29 -2.49 -32.77
CA ARG A 241 -20.33 -2.03 -33.69
C ARG A 241 -21.61 -1.57 -32.97
N ALA A 242 -21.65 -1.65 -31.64
CA ALA A 242 -22.79 -1.21 -30.86
C ALA A 242 -22.90 0.34 -30.87
N PRO A 243 -24.10 0.90 -30.70
CA PRO A 243 -24.27 2.35 -30.61
C PRO A 243 -23.48 2.94 -29.44
N ARG A 244 -23.15 4.24 -29.50
CA ARG A 244 -22.34 4.90 -28.45
C ARG A 244 -22.95 4.78 -27.04
N THR A 245 -24.27 4.63 -26.95
CA THR A 245 -25.05 4.51 -25.71
C THR A 245 -25.19 3.06 -25.20
N ASP A 246 -24.49 2.11 -25.82
CA ASP A 246 -24.49 0.71 -25.38
C ASP A 246 -23.90 0.59 -23.97
N ARG A 247 -24.69 0.06 -23.04
CA ARG A 247 -24.31 -0.05 -21.61
C ARG A 247 -23.17 -1.04 -21.40
N THR A 248 -23.12 -2.11 -22.18
CA THR A 248 -22.04 -3.11 -22.06
C THR A 248 -20.70 -2.48 -22.41
N ARG A 249 -20.65 -1.77 -23.56
CA ARG A 249 -19.44 -1.03 -23.97
C ARG A 249 -19.08 0.05 -22.96
N ALA A 250 -20.06 0.84 -22.48
CA ALA A 250 -19.84 1.88 -21.50
C ALA A 250 -19.26 1.33 -20.19
N ALA A 251 -19.71 0.14 -19.72
CA ALA A 251 -19.17 -0.50 -18.53
C ALA A 251 -17.70 -0.90 -18.72
N PHE A 252 -17.35 -1.55 -19.84
CA PHE A 252 -15.96 -1.91 -20.12
C PHE A 252 -15.05 -0.69 -20.28
N LEU A 253 -15.53 0.38 -20.93
CA LEU A 253 -14.79 1.64 -21.04
C LEU A 253 -14.59 2.31 -19.69
N LEU A 254 -15.61 2.32 -18.82
CA LEU A 254 -15.55 2.98 -17.53
C LEU A 254 -14.59 2.26 -16.58
N TRP A 255 -14.82 0.97 -16.31
CA TRP A 255 -13.97 0.19 -15.43
C TRP A 255 -12.58 -0.04 -16.03
N GLY A 256 -12.48 -0.21 -17.36
CA GLY A 256 -11.23 -0.30 -18.09
C GLY A 256 -10.42 0.99 -18.03
N GLY A 257 -11.09 2.15 -18.17
CA GLY A 257 -10.46 3.46 -18.05
C GLY A 257 -9.92 3.70 -16.64
N VAL A 258 -10.68 3.36 -15.60
CA VAL A 258 -10.21 3.44 -14.20
C VAL A 258 -9.00 2.53 -13.98
N LEU A 259 -9.04 1.28 -14.46
CA LEU A 259 -7.92 0.34 -14.36
C LEU A 259 -6.67 0.86 -15.06
N LEU A 260 -6.81 1.30 -16.31
CA LEU A 260 -5.66 1.70 -17.14
C LEU A 260 -5.02 2.99 -16.65
N VAL A 261 -5.83 4.02 -16.30
CA VAL A 261 -5.28 5.30 -15.79
C VAL A 261 -4.59 5.07 -14.45
N SER A 262 -5.25 4.43 -13.49
CA SER A 262 -4.66 4.18 -12.18
C SER A 262 -3.45 3.24 -12.26
N GLY A 263 -3.54 2.19 -13.07
CA GLY A 263 -2.44 1.25 -13.29
C GLY A 263 -1.23 1.91 -13.95
N ALA A 264 -1.44 2.76 -14.97
CA ALA A 264 -0.37 3.51 -15.62
C ALA A 264 0.33 4.48 -14.65
N VAL A 265 -0.45 5.23 -13.86
CA VAL A 265 0.13 6.15 -12.87
C VAL A 265 0.96 5.39 -11.84
N ILE A 266 0.45 4.30 -11.24
CA ILE A 266 1.19 3.49 -10.26
C ILE A 266 2.46 2.90 -10.90
N SER A 267 2.39 2.46 -12.15
CA SER A 267 3.52 1.82 -12.85
C SER A 267 4.62 2.80 -13.24
N LEU A 268 4.26 4.01 -13.67
CA LEU A 268 5.18 4.97 -14.30
C LEU A 268 5.63 6.10 -13.37
N SER A 269 5.04 6.24 -12.19
CA SER A 269 5.43 7.25 -11.21
C SER A 269 6.84 7.00 -10.68
N SER A 270 7.67 8.05 -10.66
CA SER A 270 9.08 7.99 -10.22
C SER A 270 9.28 8.27 -8.73
N GLY A 271 8.29 8.87 -8.05
CA GLY A 271 8.32 9.19 -6.63
C GLY A 271 7.92 8.02 -5.72
N ILE A 272 7.52 8.34 -4.50
CA ILE A 272 7.10 7.35 -3.50
C ILE A 272 5.84 6.63 -3.94
N ILE A 273 5.92 5.35 -4.22
CA ILE A 273 4.79 4.47 -4.55
C ILE A 273 4.83 3.24 -3.65
N HIS A 274 3.92 3.16 -2.71
CA HIS A 274 3.80 1.98 -1.86
C HIS A 274 3.04 0.85 -2.56
N PRO A 275 3.43 -0.42 -2.38
CA PRO A 275 2.76 -1.57 -3.00
C PRO A 275 1.26 -1.62 -2.70
N TYR A 276 0.83 -1.21 -1.52
CA TYR A 276 -0.58 -1.22 -1.12
C TYR A 276 -1.45 -0.18 -1.85
N TYR A 277 -0.88 0.83 -2.55
CA TYR A 277 -1.68 1.74 -3.41
C TYR A 277 -2.42 0.99 -4.51
N THR A 278 -1.95 -0.21 -4.85
CA THR A 278 -2.59 -1.09 -5.83
C THR A 278 -3.99 -1.57 -5.41
N VAL A 279 -4.42 -1.36 -4.16
CA VAL A 279 -5.80 -1.63 -3.73
C VAL A 279 -6.83 -0.89 -4.58
N ALA A 280 -6.50 0.29 -5.11
CA ALA A 280 -7.35 1.04 -6.03
C ALA A 280 -7.66 0.31 -7.35
N LEU A 281 -6.86 -0.71 -7.72
CA LEU A 281 -7.06 -1.53 -8.91
C LEU A 281 -7.99 -2.72 -8.67
N ALA A 282 -8.25 -3.11 -7.41
CA ALA A 282 -9.08 -4.28 -7.11
C ALA A 282 -10.53 -4.14 -7.60
N PRO A 283 -11.26 -3.02 -7.40
CA PRO A 283 -12.61 -2.85 -7.90
C PRO A 283 -12.71 -2.95 -9.43
N PRO A 284 -11.90 -2.23 -10.25
CA PRO A 284 -11.98 -2.35 -11.70
C PRO A 284 -11.55 -3.73 -12.23
N ILE A 285 -10.56 -4.40 -11.63
CA ILE A 285 -10.20 -5.79 -11.98
C ILE A 285 -11.40 -6.70 -11.72
N GLY A 286 -11.99 -6.63 -10.53
CA GLY A 286 -13.16 -7.43 -10.17
C GLY A 286 -14.33 -7.21 -11.12
N ALA A 287 -14.65 -5.95 -11.43
CA ALA A 287 -15.71 -5.61 -12.36
C ALA A 287 -15.47 -6.18 -13.75
N ILE A 288 -14.28 -5.98 -14.33
CA ILE A 288 -13.93 -6.45 -15.68
C ILE A 288 -13.95 -7.99 -15.75
N VAL A 289 -13.37 -8.67 -14.75
CA VAL A 289 -13.37 -10.13 -14.68
C VAL A 289 -14.80 -10.66 -14.57
N GLY A 290 -15.61 -10.11 -13.67
CA GLY A 290 -17.00 -10.54 -13.51
C GLY A 290 -17.83 -10.34 -14.77
N MET A 291 -17.77 -9.16 -15.37
CA MET A 291 -18.46 -8.84 -16.63
C MET A 291 -17.96 -9.73 -17.78
N GLY A 292 -16.64 -9.81 -17.96
CA GLY A 292 -16.01 -10.49 -19.09
C GLY A 292 -16.24 -12.00 -19.04
N VAL A 293 -15.90 -12.65 -17.93
CA VAL A 293 -16.03 -14.10 -17.78
C VAL A 293 -17.48 -14.55 -18.02
N VAL A 294 -18.45 -13.92 -17.34
CA VAL A 294 -19.84 -14.35 -17.45
C VAL A 294 -20.43 -14.04 -18.83
N THR A 295 -20.13 -12.89 -19.42
CA THR A 295 -20.61 -12.55 -20.77
C THR A 295 -20.06 -13.48 -21.84
N LEU A 296 -18.77 -13.81 -21.77
CA LEU A 296 -18.16 -14.74 -22.74
C LEU A 296 -18.61 -16.18 -22.48
N TRP A 297 -18.81 -16.57 -21.21
CA TRP A 297 -19.36 -17.86 -20.85
C TRP A 297 -20.76 -18.08 -21.42
N MET A 298 -21.61 -17.07 -21.41
CA MET A 298 -22.94 -17.14 -22.04
C MET A 298 -22.88 -17.28 -23.56
N ARG A 299 -21.77 -16.93 -24.19
CA ARG A 299 -21.52 -17.02 -25.65
C ARG A 299 -20.52 -18.11 -26.02
N ARG A 300 -20.22 -19.03 -25.10
CA ARG A 300 -19.23 -20.11 -25.29
C ARG A 300 -19.52 -21.07 -26.43
N ASP A 301 -20.74 -21.07 -26.96
CA ASP A 301 -21.09 -21.85 -28.16
C ASP A 301 -20.27 -21.39 -29.38
N ARG A 302 -19.81 -20.15 -29.41
CA ARG A 302 -18.96 -19.60 -30.46
C ARG A 302 -17.48 -19.80 -30.11
N LEU A 303 -16.75 -20.45 -31.01
CA LEU A 303 -15.33 -20.79 -30.82
C LEU A 303 -14.45 -19.61 -30.36
N PRO A 304 -14.53 -18.39 -30.96
CA PRO A 304 -13.66 -17.30 -30.57
C PRO A 304 -13.80 -16.94 -29.07
N TRP A 305 -15.03 -16.87 -28.54
CA TRP A 305 -15.26 -16.48 -27.15
C TRP A 305 -14.84 -17.54 -26.15
N ARG A 306 -14.95 -18.79 -26.54
CA ARG A 306 -14.47 -19.94 -25.77
C ARG A 306 -12.94 -19.96 -25.69
N LEU A 307 -12.27 -19.69 -26.81
CA LEU A 307 -10.81 -19.59 -26.85
C LEU A 307 -10.29 -18.41 -26.03
N VAL A 308 -10.98 -17.27 -26.05
CA VAL A 308 -10.64 -16.11 -25.21
C VAL A 308 -10.78 -16.46 -23.71
N LEU A 309 -11.84 -17.17 -23.32
CA LEU A 309 -11.98 -17.64 -21.93
C LEU A 309 -10.86 -18.58 -21.52
N ALA A 310 -10.54 -19.55 -22.38
CA ALA A 310 -9.46 -20.50 -22.15
C ALA A 310 -8.10 -19.79 -22.06
N ALA A 311 -7.86 -18.81 -22.93
CA ALA A 311 -6.64 -17.98 -22.90
C ALA A 311 -6.56 -17.14 -21.63
N ALA A 312 -7.65 -16.48 -21.21
CA ALA A 312 -7.69 -15.72 -19.97
C ALA A 312 -7.39 -16.61 -18.74
N LEU A 313 -7.95 -17.83 -18.69
CA LEU A 313 -7.65 -18.79 -17.64
C LEU A 313 -6.19 -19.27 -17.70
N ALA A 314 -5.68 -19.62 -18.88
CA ALA A 314 -4.31 -20.08 -19.05
C ALA A 314 -3.29 -19.02 -18.59
N VAL A 315 -3.50 -17.76 -18.98
CA VAL A 315 -2.63 -16.64 -18.54
C VAL A 315 -2.73 -16.41 -17.02
N THR A 316 -3.92 -16.55 -16.43
CA THR A 316 -4.09 -16.51 -14.97
C THR A 316 -3.31 -17.62 -14.27
N VAL A 317 -3.33 -18.83 -14.81
CA VAL A 317 -2.59 -20.00 -14.30
C VAL A 317 -1.08 -19.75 -14.36
N VAL A 318 -0.58 -19.24 -15.50
CA VAL A 318 0.84 -18.86 -15.66
C VAL A 318 1.22 -17.78 -14.64
N CYS A 319 0.40 -16.74 -14.49
CA CYS A 319 0.64 -15.67 -13.53
C CYS A 319 0.67 -16.23 -12.10
N SER A 320 -0.29 -17.08 -11.73
CA SER A 320 -0.34 -17.74 -10.42
C SER A 320 0.89 -18.64 -10.19
N TYR A 321 1.32 -19.40 -11.21
CA TYR A 321 2.54 -20.22 -11.13
C TYR A 321 3.78 -19.40 -10.84
N VAL A 322 3.93 -18.25 -11.52
CA VAL A 322 5.08 -17.34 -11.31
C VAL A 322 5.01 -16.70 -9.92
N LEU A 323 3.86 -16.19 -9.50
CA LEU A 323 3.71 -15.51 -8.21
C LEU A 323 3.88 -16.47 -7.03
N LEU A 324 3.27 -17.65 -7.06
CA LEU A 324 3.44 -18.67 -6.04
C LEU A 324 4.90 -19.17 -5.97
N GLY A 325 5.62 -19.14 -7.09
CA GLY A 325 7.02 -19.51 -7.15
C GLY A 325 7.97 -18.59 -6.41
N ARG A 326 7.56 -17.36 -6.10
CA ARG A 326 8.36 -16.39 -5.34
C ARG A 326 8.45 -16.70 -3.85
N SER A 327 7.52 -17.48 -3.34
CA SER A 327 7.48 -17.99 -1.96
C SER A 327 7.59 -19.52 -1.99
N ALA A 328 8.68 -20.05 -2.51
CA ALA A 328 8.84 -21.45 -2.89
C ALA A 328 8.62 -22.46 -1.73
N GLY A 329 8.91 -22.06 -0.50
CA GLY A 329 8.68 -22.88 0.71
C GLY A 329 7.24 -22.85 1.21
N TRP A 330 6.40 -21.93 0.71
CA TRP A 330 5.04 -21.76 1.16
C TRP A 330 4.08 -22.55 0.26
N TYR A 331 3.47 -23.60 0.81
CA TYR A 331 2.55 -24.52 0.13
C TYR A 331 2.99 -24.94 -1.30
N PRO A 332 4.14 -25.59 -1.50
CA PRO A 332 4.68 -25.89 -2.84
C PRO A 332 3.74 -26.75 -3.70
N TRP A 333 2.90 -27.59 -3.08
CA TRP A 333 1.89 -28.39 -3.76
C TRP A 333 0.81 -27.52 -4.46
N LEU A 334 0.48 -26.35 -3.91
CA LEU A 334 -0.56 -25.46 -4.45
C LEU A 334 -0.20 -24.98 -5.84
N ARG A 335 1.07 -24.66 -6.08
CA ARG A 335 1.58 -24.25 -7.40
C ARG A 335 1.31 -25.32 -8.47
N THR A 336 1.57 -26.58 -8.15
CA THR A 336 1.31 -27.71 -9.06
C THR A 336 -0.18 -27.95 -9.25
N ALA A 337 -0.96 -27.92 -8.17
CA ALA A 337 -2.41 -28.11 -8.22
C ALA A 337 -3.10 -27.05 -9.09
N VAL A 338 -2.73 -25.77 -8.97
CA VAL A 338 -3.26 -24.68 -9.80
C VAL A 338 -2.94 -24.91 -11.28
N VAL A 339 -1.73 -25.35 -11.62
CA VAL A 339 -1.35 -25.63 -13.00
C VAL A 339 -2.15 -26.82 -13.55
N VAL A 340 -2.17 -27.94 -12.85
CA VAL A 340 -2.87 -29.15 -13.33
C VAL A 340 -4.37 -28.88 -13.53
N LEU A 341 -5.04 -28.35 -12.51
CA LEU A 341 -6.47 -28.04 -12.58
C LEU A 341 -6.76 -26.96 -13.62
N GLY A 342 -5.94 -25.92 -13.67
CA GLY A 342 -6.14 -24.80 -14.56
C GLY A 342 -5.92 -25.14 -16.03
N VAL A 343 -4.89 -25.91 -16.37
CA VAL A 343 -4.65 -26.40 -17.73
C VAL A 343 -5.77 -27.35 -18.15
N ALA A 344 -6.16 -28.29 -17.30
CA ALA A 344 -7.29 -29.20 -17.60
C ALA A 344 -8.59 -28.43 -17.84
N ALA A 345 -8.89 -27.42 -17.00
CA ALA A 345 -10.07 -26.57 -17.17
C ALA A 345 -9.99 -25.72 -18.45
N ALA A 346 -8.85 -25.10 -18.76
CA ALA A 346 -8.66 -24.28 -19.96
C ALA A 346 -8.81 -25.11 -21.24
N VAL A 347 -8.19 -26.30 -21.31
CA VAL A 347 -8.34 -27.25 -22.42
C VAL A 347 -9.79 -27.73 -22.51
N GLY A 348 -10.40 -28.09 -21.38
CA GLY A 348 -11.81 -28.49 -21.34
C GLY A 348 -12.75 -27.42 -21.86
N ILE A 349 -12.53 -26.13 -21.47
CA ILE A 349 -13.29 -24.96 -21.96
C ILE A 349 -13.06 -24.79 -23.47
N ALA A 350 -11.83 -24.92 -23.97
CA ALA A 350 -11.51 -24.78 -25.39
C ALA A 350 -12.16 -25.86 -26.26
N LEU A 351 -12.27 -27.07 -25.78
CA LEU A 351 -12.78 -28.22 -26.53
C LEU A 351 -14.29 -28.45 -26.42
N ALA A 352 -14.93 -27.99 -25.33
CA ALA A 352 -16.33 -28.25 -25.02
C ALA A 352 -17.31 -27.38 -25.83
N SER A 353 -17.56 -27.76 -27.12
CA SER A 353 -18.36 -26.91 -28.02
C SER A 353 -19.87 -26.86 -27.73
N HIS A 354 -20.53 -27.94 -27.37
CA HIS A 354 -22.00 -27.99 -27.22
C HIS A 354 -22.50 -28.68 -25.95
N ARG A 355 -21.60 -28.95 -25.02
CA ARG A 355 -21.98 -29.67 -23.80
C ARG A 355 -22.72 -28.74 -22.83
N ARG A 356 -24.04 -28.90 -22.72
CA ARG A 356 -24.88 -28.32 -21.66
C ARG A 356 -24.98 -29.33 -20.50
N GLY A 357 -25.21 -28.82 -19.28
CA GLY A 357 -25.41 -29.65 -18.09
C GLY A 357 -24.18 -29.78 -17.19
N ARG A 358 -24.05 -30.96 -16.56
CA ARG A 358 -23.06 -31.18 -15.47
C ARG A 358 -21.61 -30.98 -15.89
N VAL A 359 -21.24 -31.33 -17.14
CA VAL A 359 -19.85 -31.13 -17.63
C VAL A 359 -19.50 -29.66 -17.75
N SER A 360 -20.40 -28.84 -18.33
CA SER A 360 -20.17 -27.37 -18.40
C SER A 360 -20.10 -26.75 -17.02
N ALA A 361 -20.98 -27.16 -16.08
CA ALA A 361 -20.92 -26.68 -14.70
C ALA A 361 -19.60 -27.08 -14.01
N GLY A 362 -19.16 -28.32 -14.21
CA GLY A 362 -17.87 -28.78 -13.69
C GLY A 362 -16.67 -27.97 -14.22
N LEU A 363 -16.65 -27.69 -15.54
CA LEU A 363 -15.61 -26.85 -16.16
C LEU A 363 -15.63 -25.42 -15.66
N ALA A 364 -16.82 -24.83 -15.44
CA ALA A 364 -16.94 -23.50 -14.86
C ALA A 364 -16.38 -23.46 -13.43
N VAL A 365 -16.76 -24.41 -12.60
CA VAL A 365 -16.30 -24.53 -11.20
C VAL A 365 -14.78 -24.77 -11.17
N ALA A 366 -14.27 -25.71 -11.96
CA ALA A 366 -12.83 -25.98 -12.04
C ALA A 366 -12.04 -24.76 -12.49
N GLY A 367 -12.54 -24.02 -13.50
CA GLY A 367 -11.92 -22.79 -13.97
C GLY A 367 -11.93 -21.68 -12.91
N LEU A 368 -13.03 -21.52 -12.17
CA LEU A 368 -13.11 -20.55 -11.08
C LEU A 368 -12.17 -20.92 -9.92
N ILE A 369 -12.14 -22.18 -9.52
CA ILE A 369 -11.21 -22.65 -8.47
C ILE A 369 -9.76 -22.40 -8.90
N ALA A 370 -9.37 -22.86 -10.09
CA ALA A 370 -8.01 -22.67 -10.59
C ALA A 370 -7.63 -21.19 -10.73
N GLY A 371 -8.55 -20.36 -11.24
CA GLY A 371 -8.32 -18.93 -11.45
C GLY A 371 -8.23 -18.11 -10.17
N LEU A 372 -8.89 -18.57 -9.08
CA LEU A 372 -8.92 -17.84 -7.81
C LEU A 372 -8.08 -18.49 -6.70
N ALA A 373 -7.56 -19.71 -6.87
CA ALA A 373 -6.87 -20.44 -5.83
C ALA A 373 -5.62 -19.69 -5.30
N GLY A 374 -4.77 -19.17 -6.19
CA GLY A 374 -3.57 -18.45 -5.79
C GLY A 374 -3.89 -17.18 -5.01
N THR A 375 -4.76 -16.34 -5.55
CA THR A 375 -5.18 -15.10 -4.89
C THR A 375 -5.92 -15.38 -3.58
N THR A 376 -6.78 -16.42 -3.52
CA THR A 376 -7.47 -16.82 -2.28
C THR A 376 -6.47 -17.25 -1.21
N ALA A 377 -5.50 -18.08 -1.56
CA ALA A 377 -4.50 -18.56 -0.62
C ALA A 377 -3.68 -17.41 -0.02
N TYR A 378 -3.23 -16.47 -0.85
CA TYR A 378 -2.54 -15.25 -0.39
C TYR A 378 -3.44 -14.36 0.48
N THR A 379 -4.72 -14.25 0.13
CA THR A 379 -5.70 -13.49 0.93
C THR A 379 -5.91 -14.14 2.30
N VAL A 380 -6.05 -15.46 2.36
CA VAL A 380 -6.19 -16.19 3.63
C VAL A 380 -4.94 -16.03 4.49
N ASP A 381 -3.76 -16.17 3.92
CA ASP A 381 -2.49 -15.92 4.62
C ASP A 381 -2.43 -14.50 5.18
N THR A 382 -2.77 -13.49 4.36
CA THR A 382 -2.85 -12.08 4.78
C THR A 382 -3.81 -11.87 5.96
N VAL A 383 -4.96 -12.56 5.94
CA VAL A 383 -5.96 -12.44 7.02
C VAL A 383 -5.49 -13.10 8.31
N LEU A 384 -4.74 -14.19 8.22
CA LEU A 384 -4.28 -14.97 9.38
C LEU A 384 -2.96 -14.46 9.96
N THR A 385 -2.23 -13.61 9.23
CA THR A 385 -0.93 -13.07 9.66
C THR A 385 -1.10 -11.65 10.21
N PRO A 386 -0.55 -11.31 11.39
CA PRO A 386 -0.49 -9.94 11.87
C PRO A 386 0.44 -9.08 11.00
N HIS A 387 0.01 -7.86 10.71
CA HIS A 387 0.80 -6.90 9.92
C HIS A 387 1.17 -5.71 10.78
N THR A 388 2.45 -5.31 10.76
CA THR A 388 3.02 -4.20 11.52
C THR A 388 3.85 -3.29 10.64
N GLY A 389 4.13 -2.08 11.13
CA GLY A 389 4.93 -1.09 10.40
C GLY A 389 4.12 -0.22 9.43
N ALA A 390 4.78 0.78 8.84
CA ALA A 390 4.14 1.79 7.99
C ALA A 390 3.94 1.31 6.53
N ILE A 391 4.71 0.33 6.07
CA ILE A 391 4.64 -0.23 4.72
C ILE A 391 4.40 -1.73 4.84
N VAL A 392 3.13 -2.11 4.79
CA VAL A 392 2.70 -3.49 4.92
C VAL A 392 2.55 -4.16 3.54
N SER A 393 2.71 -5.47 3.51
CA SER A 393 2.56 -6.31 2.32
C SER A 393 1.62 -7.48 2.60
N ALA A 394 0.80 -7.84 1.61
CA ALA A 394 -0.08 -8.99 1.68
C ALA A 394 0.63 -10.28 1.25
N GLY A 395 0.18 -11.40 1.80
CA GLY A 395 0.70 -12.73 1.50
C GLY A 395 2.01 -13.07 2.19
N PRO A 396 2.57 -14.25 1.93
CA PRO A 396 3.81 -14.71 2.55
C PRO A 396 5.01 -13.89 2.08
N ALA A 397 6.09 -13.90 2.88
CA ALA A 397 7.34 -13.24 2.56
C ALA A 397 7.91 -13.72 1.20
N VAL A 398 8.39 -12.77 0.41
CA VAL A 398 8.96 -12.99 -0.92
C VAL A 398 10.47 -12.78 -0.87
N ALA A 399 11.25 -13.66 -1.45
CA ALA A 399 12.72 -13.71 -1.33
C ALA A 399 13.44 -12.41 -1.77
N ASP A 400 12.90 -11.70 -2.77
CA ASP A 400 13.45 -10.44 -3.29
C ASP A 400 12.59 -9.22 -2.94
N GLY A 401 11.65 -9.37 -2.00
CA GLY A 401 10.77 -8.31 -1.53
C GLY A 401 11.48 -7.39 -0.53
N GLY A 402 11.96 -6.23 -0.98
CA GLY A 402 12.73 -5.29 -0.14
C GLY A 402 11.92 -4.45 0.87
N PHE A 403 10.59 -4.59 0.92
CA PHE A 403 9.71 -3.88 1.85
C PHE A 403 8.98 -4.85 2.77
N GLY A 404 9.12 -4.67 4.06
CA GLY A 404 8.46 -5.51 5.05
C GLY A 404 9.20 -6.83 5.27
N GLY A 405 10.43 -6.76 5.75
CA GLY A 405 10.98 -7.83 6.55
C GLY A 405 10.15 -7.90 7.81
N ASP A 406 8.99 -8.54 7.73
CA ASP A 406 8.21 -8.89 8.90
C ASP A 406 9.06 -9.82 9.76
N GLY A 407 9.45 -9.33 10.92
CA GLY A 407 9.86 -10.16 12.02
C GLY A 407 8.69 -11.03 12.47
N GLY A 408 8.15 -11.85 11.59
CA GLY A 408 7.23 -12.93 11.91
C GLY A 408 8.02 -14.03 12.58
N ALA A 409 7.87 -14.14 13.89
CA ALA A 409 8.36 -15.26 14.67
C ALA A 409 7.81 -16.57 14.08
N GLY A 410 8.69 -17.42 13.54
CA GLY A 410 8.29 -18.76 13.13
C GLY A 410 9.07 -19.37 11.99
N GLY A 411 10.38 -19.22 11.99
CA GLY A 411 11.26 -19.98 11.10
C GLY A 411 12.30 -20.75 11.86
N LEU A 412 11.94 -21.91 12.41
CA LEU A 412 12.90 -22.88 12.89
C LEU A 412 13.82 -23.28 11.73
N GLY A 413 15.05 -22.82 11.83
CA GLY A 413 16.09 -23.02 10.86
C GLY A 413 16.37 -24.48 10.58
N ARG A 414 16.56 -24.79 9.33
CA ARG A 414 17.38 -25.89 8.87
C ARG A 414 18.52 -25.33 8.03
N ARG A 415 19.70 -25.23 8.64
CA ARG A 415 20.97 -25.18 7.91
C ARG A 415 21.07 -26.46 7.09
N GLY A 416 21.27 -26.33 5.81
CA GLY A 416 21.57 -27.45 4.91
C GLY A 416 22.32 -26.97 3.67
N GLY A 417 23.60 -27.26 3.65
CA GLY A 417 24.38 -27.74 2.51
C GLY A 417 24.49 -26.86 1.26
N GLY A 418 25.70 -26.35 1.02
CA GLY A 418 26.05 -25.70 -0.22
C GLY A 418 25.91 -26.58 -1.46
N ALA A 419 25.53 -25.97 -2.57
CA ALA A 419 25.77 -26.49 -3.90
C ALA A 419 26.40 -25.38 -4.76
N ARG A 420 27.60 -25.68 -5.21
CA ARG A 420 28.34 -24.92 -6.21
C ARG A 420 27.54 -24.87 -7.51
N ALA A 421 27.26 -23.70 -8.04
CA ALA A 421 26.88 -23.53 -9.43
C ALA A 421 28.10 -23.09 -10.24
N GLY A 422 28.35 -23.81 -11.31
CA GLY A 422 29.50 -23.67 -12.19
C GLY A 422 29.52 -22.35 -12.96
N ARG A 423 30.70 -21.87 -13.10
CA ARG A 423 31.11 -20.67 -13.83
C ARG A 423 31.40 -21.09 -15.27
N PHE A 424 30.69 -20.51 -16.25
CA PHE A 424 31.20 -20.47 -17.62
C PHE A 424 31.83 -19.08 -17.86
N GLY A 425 33.15 -19.12 -18.10
CA GLY A 425 33.94 -17.95 -18.44
C GLY A 425 34.24 -17.90 -19.93
N PHE A 426 34.38 -16.70 -20.46
CA PHE A 426 35.22 -16.33 -21.62
C PHE A 426 35.81 -14.97 -21.24
N GLY A 427 37.01 -14.82 -21.21
CA GLY A 427 38.24 -14.85 -21.85
C GLY A 427 38.81 -13.45 -22.08
N GLY A 428 40.06 -13.20 -21.69
CA GLY A 428 40.87 -12.11 -22.24
C GLY A 428 41.60 -11.26 -21.19
N GLY A 429 42.89 -11.62 -20.89
CA GLY A 429 43.84 -11.02 -19.98
C GLY A 429 44.48 -9.70 -20.47
N PRO A 430 45.76 -9.30 -20.11
CA PRO A 430 46.61 -9.75 -19.03
C PRO A 430 47.24 -8.59 -18.21
N GLY A 431 47.87 -8.92 -17.07
CA GLY A 431 49.03 -8.14 -16.62
C GLY A 431 49.05 -7.64 -15.19
N GLY A 432 49.83 -8.25 -14.34
CA GLY A 432 50.81 -7.53 -13.53
C GLY A 432 50.76 -7.65 -12.00
N PHE A 433 51.65 -8.52 -11.49
CA PHE A 433 52.41 -8.42 -10.24
C PHE A 433 51.75 -8.54 -8.84
N ALA A 434 52.03 -9.68 -8.22
CA ALA A 434 52.17 -9.85 -6.76
C ALA A 434 53.60 -9.49 -6.30
N PRO A 435 53.90 -9.31 -5.02
CA PRO A 435 54.39 -10.40 -4.18
C PRO A 435 54.07 -10.26 -2.65
N PRO A 436 54.73 -11.08 -1.77
CA PRO A 436 54.08 -12.04 -0.91
C PRO A 436 54.43 -11.87 0.60
N GLY A 437 53.84 -12.75 1.41
CA GLY A 437 54.34 -13.08 2.77
C GLY A 437 53.41 -12.63 3.89
N GLY A 438 53.08 -13.43 4.81
CA GLY A 438 53.72 -14.27 5.71
C GLY A 438 52.77 -14.90 6.73
N ALA A 439 53.19 -15.97 7.27
CA ALA A 439 52.56 -17.06 7.97
C ALA A 439 52.29 -16.89 9.48
N ALA A 440 51.60 -17.93 9.99
CA ALA A 440 51.64 -18.52 11.35
C ALA A 440 50.60 -17.95 12.36
N GLY A 441 49.86 -18.72 13.12
CA GLY A 441 49.88 -20.01 13.71
C GLY A 441 48.69 -20.16 14.67
N GLY A 442 48.12 -21.35 14.84
CA GLY A 442 47.11 -21.69 15.84
C GLY A 442 47.70 -21.79 17.27
N PRO A 443 47.02 -22.32 18.28
CA PRO A 443 46.34 -23.60 18.32
C PRO A 443 45.06 -23.73 19.20
N ARG A 444 44.48 -24.87 19.08
CA ARG A 444 43.44 -25.65 19.77
C ARG A 444 43.26 -25.56 21.30
N GLY A 445 42.03 -25.90 21.71
CA GLY A 445 41.61 -26.47 22.99
C GLY A 445 40.35 -25.80 23.52
N GLY A 446 39.36 -26.46 24.02
CA GLY A 446 39.10 -27.76 24.53
C GLY A 446 37.61 -27.83 24.96
N ALA A 447 37.11 -29.03 25.09
CA ALA A 447 35.76 -29.43 25.41
C ALA A 447 35.34 -29.16 26.87
N GLY A 448 34.03 -29.00 27.10
CA GLY A 448 33.41 -29.05 28.43
C GLY A 448 31.90 -29.10 28.36
N ALA A 449 31.33 -30.18 28.89
CA ALA A 449 29.93 -30.58 28.81
C ALA A 449 29.11 -30.18 30.05
N PHE A 450 27.77 -30.25 29.88
CA PHE A 450 26.66 -30.43 30.84
C PHE A 450 26.21 -29.27 31.75
N ALA A 451 24.96 -28.86 31.65
CA ALA A 451 23.86 -29.33 32.49
C ALA A 451 22.60 -28.50 32.28
N GLY A 452 21.44 -29.12 32.30
CA GLY A 452 20.13 -28.58 32.07
C GLY A 452 19.59 -27.70 33.20
N GLY A 453 18.64 -26.83 32.84
CA GLY A 453 17.75 -26.06 33.73
C GLY A 453 16.54 -25.57 32.96
N PRO A 454 15.38 -25.35 33.62
CA PRO A 454 14.07 -25.35 33.00
C PRO A 454 13.66 -24.03 32.29
N PRO A 455 12.55 -24.04 31.50
CA PRO A 455 12.19 -22.97 30.60
C PRO A 455 11.43 -21.84 31.31
N GLY A 456 11.89 -20.62 31.10
CA GLY A 456 11.20 -19.43 31.57
C GLY A 456 11.95 -18.18 31.16
N GLY A 457 11.32 -17.35 30.31
CA GLY A 457 11.81 -16.00 30.08
C GLY A 457 11.90 -15.65 28.60
N PHE A 458 10.92 -14.93 28.12
CA PHE A 458 10.94 -14.24 26.84
C PHE A 458 12.04 -13.16 26.85
N GLY A 459 13.21 -13.46 26.32
CA GLY A 459 14.27 -12.53 26.07
C GLY A 459 14.42 -12.33 24.57
N GLY A 460 13.79 -11.27 24.02
CA GLY A 460 14.06 -10.81 22.66
C GLY A 460 15.46 -10.24 22.58
N GLY A 461 16.40 -10.97 21.95
CA GLY A 461 17.73 -10.45 21.62
C GLY A 461 17.68 -9.33 20.58
N PRO A 462 18.66 -8.42 20.53
CA PRO A 462 18.68 -7.32 19.56
C PRO A 462 18.98 -7.87 18.18
N GLY A 463 17.91 -8.08 17.39
CA GLY A 463 18.02 -8.34 15.97
C GLY A 463 18.53 -7.08 15.26
N GLY A 464 19.67 -7.21 14.57
CA GLY A 464 20.30 -6.11 13.83
C GLY A 464 19.33 -5.50 12.83
N ALA A 465 18.92 -4.27 13.10
CA ALA A 465 18.09 -3.47 12.22
C ALA A 465 18.89 -3.03 10.99
N GLY A 466 18.45 -3.41 9.80
CA GLY A 466 18.95 -2.87 8.54
C GLY A 466 18.75 -1.34 8.43
N PRO A 467 19.41 -0.65 7.47
CA PRO A 467 19.44 0.82 7.38
C PRO A 467 18.11 1.55 7.18
N GLY A 468 16.97 0.96 7.36
CA GLY A 468 15.65 1.58 7.24
C GLY A 468 14.67 1.29 8.36
N SER A 469 15.04 0.45 9.33
CA SER A 469 14.11 -0.02 10.38
C SER A 469 13.57 1.07 11.30
N GLY A 470 14.34 2.11 11.59
CA GLY A 470 13.90 3.22 12.43
C GLY A 470 12.97 4.23 11.75
N LEU A 471 12.80 4.16 10.42
CA LEU A 471 11.86 5.02 9.69
C LEU A 471 10.44 4.45 9.67
N LEU A 472 10.32 3.14 9.53
CA LEU A 472 9.06 2.47 9.22
C LEU A 472 8.40 1.83 10.44
N ASN A 473 9.18 1.58 11.50
CA ASN A 473 8.70 0.92 12.72
C ASN A 473 8.69 1.89 13.90
N SER A 474 7.71 1.72 14.78
CA SER A 474 7.67 2.44 16.06
C SER A 474 8.76 1.93 17.00
N SER A 475 9.21 2.79 17.92
CA SER A 475 10.06 2.39 19.04
C SER A 475 9.28 1.47 20.00
N THR A 476 9.98 0.53 20.62
CA THR A 476 9.43 -0.33 21.68
C THR A 476 10.22 -0.07 22.96
N PRO A 477 9.81 0.87 23.81
CA PRO A 477 10.54 1.20 25.02
C PRO A 477 10.46 0.08 26.05
N GLY A 478 11.55 -0.13 26.78
CA GLY A 478 11.59 -1.04 27.94
C GLY A 478 10.86 -0.44 29.16
N SER A 479 10.58 -1.27 30.15
CA SER A 479 9.79 -0.87 31.32
C SER A 479 10.45 0.22 32.16
N ALA A 480 11.78 0.19 32.29
CA ALA A 480 12.49 1.23 33.05
C ALA A 480 12.39 2.60 32.35
N LEU A 481 12.48 2.62 31.01
CA LEU A 481 12.30 3.83 30.23
C LEU A 481 10.85 4.35 30.31
N VAL A 482 9.85 3.48 30.22
CA VAL A 482 8.44 3.86 30.39
C VAL A 482 8.20 4.46 31.76
N SER A 483 8.74 3.85 32.83
CA SER A 483 8.64 4.38 34.19
C SER A 483 9.27 5.76 34.31
N LEU A 484 10.48 5.95 33.77
CA LEU A 484 11.16 7.25 33.75
C LEU A 484 10.30 8.32 33.04
N LEU A 485 9.83 8.05 31.83
CA LEU A 485 9.04 9.00 31.03
C LEU A 485 7.67 9.30 31.65
N SER A 486 7.12 8.39 32.46
CA SER A 486 5.84 8.57 33.15
C SER A 486 5.97 9.37 34.44
N THR A 487 7.20 9.53 34.97
CA THR A 487 7.46 10.31 36.18
C THR A 487 7.23 11.79 35.88
N ASP A 488 6.38 12.43 36.67
CA ASP A 488 6.02 13.84 36.52
C ASP A 488 5.45 14.24 35.15
N ALA A 489 4.93 13.26 34.35
CA ALA A 489 4.46 13.48 32.98
C ALA A 489 3.42 14.61 32.87
N GLY A 490 2.56 14.79 33.86
CA GLY A 490 1.54 15.85 33.88
C GLY A 490 2.08 17.28 34.09
N ARG A 491 3.38 17.46 34.39
CA ARG A 491 4.02 18.78 34.60
C ARG A 491 4.54 19.39 33.30
N TYR A 492 4.63 18.59 32.22
CA TYR A 492 5.22 19.00 30.95
C TYR A 492 4.21 18.89 29.82
N THR A 493 4.29 19.81 28.86
CA THR A 493 3.53 19.72 27.61
C THR A 493 3.95 18.47 26.80
N TRP A 494 5.25 18.16 26.84
CA TRP A 494 5.86 17.02 26.15
C TRP A 494 6.75 16.24 27.11
N VAL A 495 6.39 15.00 27.40
CA VAL A 495 7.22 14.16 28.30
C VAL A 495 8.57 13.81 27.68
N VAL A 496 8.64 13.74 26.35
CA VAL A 496 9.88 13.51 25.61
C VAL A 496 9.77 14.09 24.21
N ALA A 497 10.90 14.52 23.67
CA ALA A 497 11.07 14.85 22.26
C ALA A 497 12.02 13.85 21.58
N THR A 498 11.71 13.45 20.37
CA THR A 498 12.56 12.57 19.56
C THR A 498 12.40 12.87 18.08
N VAL A 499 13.38 12.49 17.25
CA VAL A 499 13.30 12.70 15.80
C VAL A 499 12.41 11.64 15.17
N ARG A 500 11.49 12.05 14.29
CA ARG A 500 10.54 11.23 13.51
C ARG A 500 9.29 10.81 14.27
N ALA A 501 8.15 10.83 13.56
CA ALA A 501 6.85 10.51 14.14
C ALA A 501 6.71 9.04 14.55
N ASN A 502 7.28 8.08 13.80
CA ASN A 502 7.20 6.67 14.19
C ASN A 502 7.99 6.36 15.47
N SER A 503 9.14 7.02 15.67
CA SER A 503 9.87 6.91 16.94
C SER A 503 9.06 7.50 18.10
N ALA A 504 8.49 8.68 17.92
CA ALA A 504 7.65 9.35 18.92
C ALA A 504 6.40 8.52 19.27
N ALA A 505 5.74 7.92 18.27
CA ALA A 505 4.52 7.15 18.46
C ALA A 505 4.70 5.96 19.43
N GLY A 506 5.84 5.28 19.39
CA GLY A 506 6.11 4.18 20.31
C GLY A 506 6.17 4.61 21.76
N TYR A 507 6.82 5.72 22.04
CA TYR A 507 6.87 6.31 23.39
C TYR A 507 5.51 6.83 23.83
N GLN A 508 4.78 7.52 22.94
CA GLN A 508 3.45 8.04 23.22
C GLN A 508 2.45 6.92 23.55
N LEU A 509 2.45 5.83 22.80
CA LEU A 509 1.57 4.68 23.06
C LEU A 509 1.91 3.96 24.36
N ALA A 510 3.20 3.86 24.71
CA ALA A 510 3.64 3.18 25.91
C ALA A 510 3.38 3.99 27.20
N THR A 511 3.48 5.34 27.12
CA THR A 511 3.31 6.23 28.29
C THR A 511 1.91 6.83 28.38
N SER A 512 1.11 6.80 27.30
CA SER A 512 -0.15 7.53 27.17
C SER A 512 -0.01 9.05 27.40
N ALA A 513 1.20 9.60 27.20
CA ALA A 513 1.53 11.01 27.41
C ALA A 513 2.04 11.65 26.09
N PRO A 514 1.89 12.98 25.91
CA PRO A 514 2.30 13.64 24.67
C PRO A 514 3.80 13.54 24.39
N VAL A 515 4.18 13.23 23.16
CA VAL A 515 5.56 13.12 22.70
C VAL A 515 5.79 14.02 21.48
N MET A 516 6.83 14.84 21.50
CA MET A 516 7.18 15.72 20.39
C MET A 516 7.93 14.97 19.29
N ALA A 517 7.38 14.96 18.07
CA ALA A 517 8.02 14.41 16.88
C ALA A 517 8.78 15.49 16.11
N ILE A 518 10.08 15.61 16.32
CA ILE A 518 10.93 16.58 15.62
C ILE A 518 11.10 16.15 14.15
N GLY A 519 10.91 17.10 13.23
CA GLY A 519 11.08 16.87 11.79
C GLY A 519 9.97 16.07 11.14
N GLY A 520 8.82 15.90 11.79
CA GLY A 520 7.64 15.23 11.22
C GLY A 520 7.85 13.74 10.97
N PHE A 521 7.18 13.18 9.94
CA PHE A 521 7.22 11.75 9.64
C PHE A 521 8.62 11.25 9.30
N ASN A 522 9.29 11.92 8.38
CA ASN A 522 10.62 11.53 7.88
C ASN A 522 11.79 12.08 8.72
N GLY A 523 11.54 13.01 9.63
CA GLY A 523 12.58 13.78 10.28
C GLY A 523 13.09 14.96 9.43
N THR A 524 12.46 15.26 8.29
CA THR A 524 12.92 16.24 7.29
C THR A 524 12.16 17.57 7.32
N ASP A 525 11.04 17.65 8.02
CA ASP A 525 10.29 18.89 8.17
C ASP A 525 11.12 19.89 8.99
N PRO A 526 11.21 21.18 8.60
CA PRO A 526 11.98 22.18 9.32
C PRO A 526 11.23 22.71 10.57
N THR A 527 10.68 21.79 11.37
CA THR A 527 9.89 22.13 12.57
C THR A 527 10.08 21.10 13.70
N PRO A 528 10.13 21.55 14.99
CA PRO A 528 10.33 22.93 15.40
C PRO A 528 11.68 23.46 14.92
N THR A 529 11.84 24.77 14.78
CA THR A 529 13.17 25.39 14.58
C THR A 529 14.01 25.22 15.85
N LEU A 530 15.34 25.32 15.74
CA LEU A 530 16.22 25.27 16.92
C LEU A 530 15.81 26.30 17.97
N ALA A 531 15.51 27.53 17.55
CA ALA A 531 15.09 28.60 18.47
C ALA A 531 13.76 28.27 19.17
N GLN A 532 12.77 27.71 18.46
CA GLN A 532 11.51 27.26 19.05
C GLN A 532 11.73 26.12 20.05
N PHE A 533 12.59 25.17 19.71
CA PHE A 533 12.92 24.06 20.60
C PHE A 533 13.62 24.56 21.88
N GLN A 534 14.60 25.47 21.75
CA GLN A 534 15.28 26.07 22.87
C GLN A 534 14.32 26.86 23.77
N ALA A 535 13.40 27.61 23.18
CA ALA A 535 12.39 28.36 23.95
C ALA A 535 11.47 27.40 24.73
N ALA A 536 11.01 26.31 24.13
CA ALA A 536 10.19 25.30 24.81
C ALA A 536 10.94 24.60 25.95
N VAL A 537 12.24 24.36 25.81
CA VAL A 537 13.09 23.85 26.90
C VAL A 537 13.23 24.86 28.03
N GLN A 538 13.48 26.15 27.72
CA GLN A 538 13.58 27.22 28.70
C GLN A 538 12.26 27.44 29.46
N GLN A 539 11.12 27.21 28.81
CA GLN A 539 9.78 27.29 29.41
C GLN A 539 9.38 26.03 30.19
N HIS A 540 10.29 25.06 30.30
CA HIS A 540 10.02 23.73 30.90
C HIS A 540 8.84 22.99 30.27
N GLU A 541 8.61 23.16 28.97
CA GLU A 541 7.56 22.45 28.25
C GLU A 541 7.95 21.01 27.87
N ILE A 542 9.28 20.74 27.76
CA ILE A 542 9.82 19.44 27.35
C ILE A 542 10.68 18.88 28.48
N HIS A 543 10.38 17.64 28.94
CA HIS A 543 11.15 17.01 30.00
C HIS A 543 12.42 16.35 29.48
N TYR A 544 12.25 15.35 28.57
CA TYR A 544 13.37 14.55 28.08
C TYR A 544 13.58 14.72 26.58
N PHE A 545 14.80 14.43 26.13
CA PHE A 545 15.11 14.20 24.71
C PHE A 545 15.71 12.81 24.54
N ILE A 546 15.24 12.07 23.54
CA ILE A 546 15.82 10.78 23.15
C ILE A 546 16.47 10.93 21.79
N SER A 547 17.78 10.75 21.75
CA SER A 547 18.50 10.69 20.47
C SER A 547 18.05 9.42 19.75
N GLY A 548 17.54 9.54 18.53
CA GLY A 548 17.12 8.40 17.72
C GLY A 548 18.25 7.36 17.64
N GLY A 549 17.93 6.08 17.86
CA GLY A 549 18.89 4.99 17.83
C GLY A 549 19.73 4.98 16.55
N ARG A 550 20.87 4.29 16.55
CA ARG A 550 21.95 4.20 15.54
C ARG A 550 21.58 4.05 14.04
N GLY A 551 20.42 4.48 13.61
CA GLY A 551 19.92 4.51 12.22
C GLY A 551 20.00 5.89 11.55
N GLY A 552 20.59 6.90 12.21
CA GLY A 552 20.88 8.19 11.62
C GLY A 552 22.22 8.21 10.90
N GLY A 553 22.31 7.57 9.74
CA GLY A 553 23.43 7.82 8.82
C GLY A 553 23.39 9.30 8.35
N PRO A 554 24.51 9.90 7.91
CA PRO A 554 24.54 11.24 7.39
C PRO A 554 23.68 11.31 6.12
N GLY A 555 22.43 11.84 6.23
CA GLY A 555 21.51 12.02 5.12
C GLY A 555 20.02 11.90 5.40
N GLY A 556 19.59 11.67 6.63
CA GLY A 556 18.19 11.34 6.93
C GLY A 556 17.38 12.33 7.78
N GLY A 557 17.87 13.51 8.08
CA GLY A 557 17.12 14.54 8.82
C GLY A 557 17.25 15.92 8.16
N SER A 558 16.34 16.86 8.50
CA SER A 558 16.53 18.26 8.14
C SER A 558 17.76 18.81 8.85
N SER A 559 18.34 19.89 8.30
CA SER A 559 19.37 20.67 9.01
C SER A 559 18.90 21.08 10.41
N THR A 560 17.60 21.29 10.58
CA THR A 560 16.94 21.66 11.84
C THR A 560 16.95 20.50 12.84
N SER A 561 16.56 19.30 12.46
CA SER A 561 16.60 18.12 13.35
C SER A 561 18.03 17.79 13.79
N ALA A 562 19.01 17.93 12.87
CA ALA A 562 20.42 17.76 13.19
C ALA A 562 20.93 18.85 14.15
N ALA A 563 20.57 20.13 13.92
CA ALA A 563 20.95 21.24 14.78
C ALA A 563 20.40 21.07 16.21
N ILE A 564 19.13 20.67 16.35
CA ILE A 564 18.52 20.38 17.67
C ILE A 564 19.28 19.25 18.36
N THR A 565 19.54 18.15 17.66
CA THR A 565 20.26 17.00 18.24
C THR A 565 21.66 17.40 18.71
N THR A 566 22.41 18.14 17.89
CA THR A 566 23.74 18.63 18.23
C THR A 566 23.72 19.55 19.45
N TRP A 567 22.75 20.49 19.49
CA TRP A 567 22.60 21.39 20.62
C TRP A 567 22.29 20.65 21.93
N VAL A 568 21.37 19.69 21.92
CA VAL A 568 21.06 18.86 23.09
C VAL A 568 22.30 18.10 23.57
N GLN A 569 23.02 17.46 22.65
CA GLN A 569 24.22 16.68 22.96
C GLN A 569 25.36 17.52 23.54
N SER A 570 25.44 18.80 23.16
CA SER A 570 26.46 19.72 23.69
C SER A 570 26.05 20.41 25.01
N THR A 571 24.75 20.40 25.34
CA THR A 571 24.21 21.20 26.47
C THR A 571 23.82 20.31 27.65
N PHE A 572 23.44 19.06 27.43
CA PHE A 572 22.88 18.17 28.46
C PHE A 572 23.68 16.88 28.60
N THR A 573 23.65 16.31 29.82
CA THR A 573 24.35 15.04 30.10
C THR A 573 23.55 13.85 29.61
N ALA A 574 24.21 12.95 28.90
CA ALA A 574 23.62 11.70 28.40
C ALA A 574 23.48 10.65 29.51
N THR A 575 22.34 10.04 29.66
CA THR A 575 22.09 8.89 30.54
C THR A 575 21.56 7.73 29.70
N SER A 576 21.97 6.49 30.01
CA SER A 576 21.48 5.30 29.33
C SER A 576 20.43 4.59 30.17
N VAL A 577 19.21 4.41 29.60
CA VAL A 577 18.11 3.67 30.23
C VAL A 577 17.59 2.63 29.24
N ASP A 578 17.57 1.37 29.61
CA ASP A 578 17.23 0.23 28.74
C ASP A 578 18.00 0.23 27.41
N GLY A 579 19.29 0.70 27.42
CA GLY A 579 20.12 0.81 26.21
C GLY A 579 19.77 1.98 25.29
N VAL A 580 18.86 2.87 25.70
CA VAL A 580 18.46 4.08 24.99
C VAL A 580 19.14 5.30 25.64
N THR A 581 19.71 6.18 24.81
CA THR A 581 20.34 7.43 25.29
C THR A 581 19.26 8.48 25.50
N VAL A 582 19.14 8.95 26.75
CA VAL A 582 18.17 9.95 27.21
C VAL A 582 18.91 11.16 27.76
N TYR A 583 18.42 12.34 27.49
CA TYR A 583 18.91 13.60 28.02
C TYR A 583 17.78 14.26 28.84
N ASP A 584 18.05 14.59 30.09
CA ASP A 584 17.15 15.37 30.93
C ASP A 584 17.34 16.87 30.60
N LEU A 585 16.32 17.47 30.02
CA LEU A 585 16.37 18.86 29.56
C LEU A 585 16.12 19.87 30.70
N THR A 586 15.89 19.40 31.92
CA THR A 586 15.74 20.24 33.11
C THR A 586 17.06 20.42 33.85
N ALA A 587 18.07 19.58 33.58
CA ALA A 587 19.38 19.56 34.22
C ALA A 587 20.52 19.75 33.20
N PRO A 588 20.93 20.96 32.86
CA PRO A 588 22.07 21.19 31.98
C PRO A 588 23.34 20.56 32.56
N ALA A 589 24.25 20.16 31.67
CA ALA A 589 25.53 19.62 32.07
C ALA A 589 26.25 20.61 32.99
N SER A 590 26.72 20.18 34.16
CA SER A 590 27.59 21.00 35.02
C SER A 590 28.86 21.33 34.22
N SER A 591 29.10 22.60 33.98
CA SER A 591 30.29 23.17 33.33
C SER A 591 31.58 22.82 34.06
#